data_8ffc9ab52dcdc2257b1d092c215fb6bc
#
_entry.id   8ffc9ab52dcdc2257b1d092c215fb6bc
#
_cell.length_a   1.000
_cell.length_b   1.000
_cell.length_c   1.000
_cell.angle_alpha   90.00
_cell.angle_beta   90.00
_cell.angle_gamma   90.00
#
_symmetry.space_group_name_H-M   'P 1'
#
loop_
_entity.id
_entity.type
_entity.pdbx_description
1 polymer ?
#
loop_
_entity_poly.entity_id
_entity_poly.type
_entity_poly.pdbx_seq_one_letter_code
_entity_poly.pdbx_strand_id
1 'polypeptide(L)'
;MKKLLLLIFSLLLSTSIYAQSITVNENKLTKKEQKELKNQLKKERREQKKQEKFKRMGLNEYGIDINAKDWVQALRYHLGGKVTQNLNGIPILVPVSTLGAGASSIGGSFKSVNVKQPLWVIDGVPVGNAPGGVQSLSRVIKDVKVLKHSGATKYGTRGAFGVIEIITTP
;
A
#
# COMPACT_ATOMS: atom_id res chain seq x y z
N MET A 1 1.44 -12.09 51.76
CA MET A 1 0.97 -10.77 51.39
C MET A 1 2.07 -9.71 51.39
N LYS A 2 2.93 -9.59 52.43
CA LYS A 2 4.00 -8.57 52.53
C LYS A 2 5.05 -8.65 51.37
N LYS A 3 5.40 -9.88 50.92
CA LYS A 3 6.39 -10.08 49.82
C LYS A 3 5.85 -9.62 48.44
N LEU A 4 4.53 -9.75 48.21
CA LEU A 4 3.88 -9.33 46.96
C LEU A 4 3.84 -7.79 46.86
N LEU A 5 3.61 -7.12 47.98
CA LEU A 5 3.56 -5.66 48.09
C LEU A 5 4.94 -5.03 47.80
N LEU A 6 6.02 -5.68 48.29
CA LEU A 6 7.40 -5.25 48.04
C LEU A 6 7.80 -5.38 46.55
N LEU A 7 7.31 -6.43 45.86
CA LEU A 7 7.58 -6.62 44.43
C LEU A 7 6.84 -5.57 43.57
N ILE A 8 5.61 -5.22 43.92
CA ILE A 8 4.84 -4.17 43.23
C ILE A 8 5.50 -2.79 43.45
N PHE A 9 5.99 -2.54 44.67
CA PHE A 9 6.65 -1.27 44.99
C PHE A 9 8.01 -1.12 44.26
N SER A 10 8.77 -2.22 44.09
CA SER A 10 10.02 -2.22 43.32
C SER A 10 9.77 -2.00 41.81
N LEU A 11 8.67 -2.55 41.27
CA LEU A 11 8.28 -2.36 39.87
C LEU A 11 7.85 -0.91 39.60
N LEU A 12 7.12 -0.28 40.53
CA LEU A 12 6.71 1.12 40.41
C LEU A 12 7.89 2.11 40.54
N LEU A 13 8.89 1.79 41.36
CA LEU A 13 10.10 2.60 41.45
C LEU A 13 10.96 2.52 40.19
N SER A 14 11.04 1.36 39.55
CA SER A 14 11.80 1.22 38.30
C SER A 14 11.17 2.00 37.14
N THR A 15 9.85 2.07 37.06
CA THR A 15 9.15 2.86 36.04
C THR A 15 9.28 4.37 36.26
N SER A 16 9.34 4.82 37.52
CA SER A 16 9.59 6.24 37.86
C SER A 16 10.99 6.70 37.48
N ILE A 17 12.01 5.86 37.68
CA ILE A 17 13.39 6.19 37.31
C ILE A 17 13.55 6.25 35.77
N TYR A 18 12.86 5.36 35.03
CA TYR A 18 12.84 5.40 33.56
C TYR A 18 12.14 6.67 33.04
N ALA A 19 11.03 7.07 33.63
CA ALA A 19 10.33 8.29 33.26
C ALA A 19 11.16 9.55 33.51
N GLN A 20 11.91 9.62 34.63
CA GLN A 20 12.78 10.75 34.93
C GLN A 20 14.03 10.81 34.01
N SER A 21 14.58 9.67 33.58
CA SER A 21 15.73 9.66 32.67
C SER A 21 15.36 10.14 31.25
N ILE A 22 14.11 9.99 30.84
CA ILE A 22 13.63 10.47 29.52
C ILE A 22 13.45 12.01 29.56
N THR A 23 12.93 12.56 30.65
CA THR A 23 12.68 14.01 30.75
C THR A 23 13.95 14.85 30.91
N VAL A 24 15.02 14.31 31.49
CA VAL A 24 16.31 15.04 31.70
C VAL A 24 17.10 15.19 30.41
N ASN A 25 16.85 14.36 29.38
CA ASN A 25 17.63 14.38 28.13
C ASN A 25 17.07 15.32 27.05
N GLU A 26 15.83 15.78 27.16
CA GLU A 26 15.21 16.68 26.15
C GLU A 26 15.88 18.07 26.10
N ASN A 27 16.44 18.54 27.20
CA ASN A 27 17.03 19.87 27.27
C ASN A 27 18.47 19.99 26.73
N LYS A 28 19.10 18.88 26.28
CA LYS A 28 20.46 18.86 25.74
C LYS A 28 20.56 18.56 24.25
N LEU A 29 19.45 18.25 23.58
CA LEU A 29 19.45 17.96 22.16
C LEU A 29 19.76 19.23 21.34
N THR A 30 20.66 19.11 20.39
CA THR A 30 20.93 20.19 19.43
C THR A 30 19.66 20.49 18.60
N LYS A 31 19.55 21.71 18.07
CA LYS A 31 18.40 22.09 17.19
C LYS A 31 18.21 21.10 16.03
N LYS A 32 19.27 20.46 15.55
CA LYS A 32 19.24 19.48 14.49
C LYS A 32 18.58 18.17 14.95
N GLU A 33 18.99 17.65 16.10
CA GLU A 33 18.45 16.43 16.71
C GLU A 33 16.96 16.60 17.08
N GLN A 34 16.59 17.75 17.62
CA GLN A 34 15.17 18.06 17.90
C GLN A 34 14.33 18.05 16.63
N LYS A 35 14.85 18.58 15.52
CA LYS A 35 14.16 18.56 14.21
C LYS A 35 14.02 17.14 13.66
N GLU A 36 15.05 16.32 13.79
CA GLU A 36 15.05 14.91 13.37
C GLU A 36 14.04 14.09 14.18
N LEU A 37 14.07 14.22 15.51
CA LEU A 37 13.12 13.56 16.42
C LEU A 37 11.67 13.96 16.08
N LYS A 38 11.41 15.24 15.87
CA LYS A 38 10.09 15.73 15.47
C LYS A 38 9.62 15.15 14.14
N ASN A 39 10.56 14.98 13.18
CA ASN A 39 10.26 14.36 11.89
C ASN A 39 9.95 12.87 12.04
N GLN A 40 10.69 12.14 12.89
CA GLN A 40 10.46 10.74 13.21
C GLN A 40 9.08 10.55 13.87
N LEU A 41 8.77 11.30 14.91
CA LEU A 41 7.46 11.26 15.57
C LEU A 41 6.31 11.56 14.61
N LYS A 42 6.52 12.53 13.70
CA LYS A 42 5.52 12.84 12.67
C LYS A 42 5.30 11.69 11.69
N LYS A 43 6.39 10.96 11.33
CA LYS A 43 6.33 9.78 10.47
C LYS A 43 5.59 8.64 11.15
N GLU A 44 5.95 8.31 12.38
CA GLU A 44 5.29 7.27 13.19
C GLU A 44 3.79 7.54 13.36
N ARG A 45 3.43 8.78 13.70
CA ARG A 45 2.02 9.15 13.82
C ARG A 45 1.23 9.01 12.50
N ARG A 46 1.89 9.22 11.35
CA ARG A 46 1.27 9.00 10.04
C ARG A 46 1.06 7.52 9.77
N GLU A 47 2.06 6.68 10.09
CA GLU A 47 1.95 5.23 9.93
C GLU A 47 0.89 4.65 10.86
N GLN A 48 0.82 5.06 12.13
CA GLN A 48 -0.23 4.64 13.05
C GLN A 48 -1.63 4.96 12.50
N LYS A 49 -1.85 6.21 12.05
CA LYS A 49 -3.13 6.60 11.44
C LYS A 49 -3.46 5.80 10.18
N LYS A 50 -2.45 5.44 9.38
CA LYS A 50 -2.61 4.59 8.20
C LYS A 50 -3.04 3.18 8.60
N GLN A 51 -2.39 2.58 9.59
CA GLN A 51 -2.73 1.26 10.11
C GLN A 51 -4.13 1.21 10.73
N GLU A 52 -4.50 2.22 11.51
CA GLU A 52 -5.87 2.34 12.04
C GLU A 52 -6.91 2.42 10.91
N LYS A 53 -6.60 3.15 9.83
CA LYS A 53 -7.46 3.22 8.66
C LYS A 53 -7.60 1.86 8.00
N PHE A 54 -6.50 1.12 7.81
CA PHE A 54 -6.52 -0.22 7.24
C PHE A 54 -7.40 -1.16 8.08
N LYS A 55 -7.20 -1.16 9.39
CA LYS A 55 -8.00 -1.96 10.33
C LYS A 55 -9.50 -1.65 10.22
N ARG A 56 -9.89 -0.36 10.15
CA ARG A 56 -11.29 0.04 9.95
C ARG A 56 -11.87 -0.43 8.62
N MET A 57 -11.05 -0.50 7.58
CA MET A 57 -11.43 -0.95 6.24
C MET A 57 -11.39 -2.48 6.08
N GLY A 58 -10.98 -3.24 7.09
CA GLY A 58 -10.80 -4.70 7.00
C GLY A 58 -9.66 -5.12 6.07
N LEU A 59 -8.62 -4.28 5.97
CA LEU A 59 -7.43 -4.53 5.16
C LEU A 59 -6.30 -5.04 6.05
N ASN A 60 -5.35 -5.77 5.45
CA ASN A 60 -4.12 -6.16 6.15
C ASN A 60 -3.18 -4.96 6.35
N GLU A 61 -2.02 -5.17 6.98
CA GLU A 61 -1.01 -4.14 7.26
C GLU A 61 -0.45 -3.44 6.02
N TYR A 62 -0.56 -4.08 4.86
CA TYR A 62 -0.14 -3.54 3.55
C TYR A 62 -1.27 -2.86 2.78
N GLY A 63 -2.47 -2.80 3.34
CA GLY A 63 -3.63 -2.17 2.70
C GLY A 63 -4.32 -3.05 1.66
N ILE A 64 -4.18 -4.37 1.76
CA ILE A 64 -4.76 -5.36 0.86
C ILE A 64 -5.95 -6.04 1.53
N ASP A 65 -7.02 -6.24 0.78
CA ASP A 65 -8.15 -7.06 1.20
C ASP A 65 -7.88 -8.53 0.84
N ILE A 66 -7.52 -9.32 1.84
CA ILE A 66 -7.18 -10.74 1.67
C ILE A 66 -8.40 -11.64 1.41
N ASN A 67 -9.61 -11.14 1.70
CA ASN A 67 -10.87 -11.87 1.49
C ASN A 67 -11.57 -11.45 0.19
N ALA A 68 -10.92 -10.62 -0.62
CA ALA A 68 -11.47 -10.11 -1.86
C ALA A 68 -11.77 -11.21 -2.88
N LYS A 69 -12.84 -11.03 -3.63
CA LYS A 69 -13.22 -11.93 -4.72
C LYS A 69 -12.56 -11.54 -6.05
N ASP A 70 -12.17 -10.29 -6.20
CA ASP A 70 -11.58 -9.73 -7.41
C ASP A 70 -10.45 -8.75 -7.09
N TRP A 71 -9.68 -8.39 -8.13
CA TRP A 71 -8.52 -7.51 -7.99
C TRP A 71 -8.88 -6.07 -7.63
N VAL A 72 -10.03 -5.57 -8.06
CA VAL A 72 -10.45 -4.20 -7.71
C VAL A 72 -10.73 -4.11 -6.23
N GLN A 73 -11.39 -5.11 -5.67
CA GLN A 73 -11.65 -5.19 -4.24
C GLN A 73 -10.35 -5.40 -3.46
N ALA A 74 -9.48 -6.35 -3.89
CA ALA A 74 -8.22 -6.64 -3.23
C ALA A 74 -7.33 -5.40 -3.11
N LEU A 75 -7.23 -4.61 -4.18
CA LEU A 75 -6.34 -3.47 -4.29
C LEU A 75 -7.03 -2.11 -4.10
N ARG A 76 -8.26 -2.07 -3.59
CA ARG A 76 -9.10 -0.86 -3.52
C ARG A 76 -8.40 0.35 -2.88
N TYR A 77 -7.54 0.14 -1.90
CA TYR A 77 -6.78 1.20 -1.27
C TYR A 77 -5.71 1.79 -2.20
N HIS A 78 -4.96 0.93 -2.91
CA HIS A 78 -3.87 1.32 -3.80
C HIS A 78 -4.37 1.91 -5.12
N LEU A 79 -5.52 1.46 -5.60
CA LEU A 79 -6.14 1.97 -6.81
C LEU A 79 -6.65 3.42 -6.66
N GLY A 80 -6.94 3.84 -5.42
CA GLY A 80 -7.37 5.21 -5.10
C GLY A 80 -8.70 5.58 -5.73
N GLY A 81 -9.76 5.65 -4.94
CA GLY A 81 -11.05 6.19 -5.36
C GLY A 81 -11.84 5.35 -6.36
N LYS A 82 -12.48 6.02 -7.32
CA LYS A 82 -13.36 5.37 -8.32
C LYS A 82 -12.51 4.77 -9.43
N VAL A 83 -12.33 3.45 -9.41
CA VAL A 83 -11.71 2.71 -10.50
C VAL A 83 -12.79 1.87 -11.17
N THR A 84 -12.89 1.98 -12.48
CA THR A 84 -13.73 1.10 -13.28
C THR A 84 -13.10 -0.29 -13.37
N GLN A 85 -13.92 -1.31 -13.50
CA GLN A 85 -13.47 -2.69 -13.65
C GLN A 85 -14.09 -3.30 -14.91
N ASN A 86 -13.45 -4.33 -15.44
CA ASN A 86 -14.05 -5.18 -16.46
C ASN A 86 -14.96 -6.26 -15.81
N LEU A 87 -15.58 -7.09 -16.66
CA LEU A 87 -16.48 -8.18 -16.19
C LEU A 87 -15.79 -9.19 -15.26
N ASN A 88 -14.47 -9.28 -15.30
CA ASN A 88 -13.67 -10.19 -14.48
C ASN A 88 -13.08 -9.54 -13.21
N GLY A 89 -13.57 -8.35 -12.83
CA GLY A 89 -13.08 -7.64 -11.65
C GLY A 89 -11.63 -7.13 -11.76
N ILE A 90 -11.13 -6.96 -13.00
CA ILE A 90 -9.80 -6.42 -13.25
C ILE A 90 -9.88 -4.90 -13.39
N PRO A 91 -9.03 -4.13 -12.69
CA PRO A 91 -9.09 -2.68 -12.73
C PRO A 91 -8.72 -2.12 -14.10
N ILE A 92 -9.43 -1.07 -14.51
CA ILE A 92 -9.11 -0.27 -15.69
C ILE A 92 -8.48 1.03 -15.18
N LEU A 93 -7.17 1.18 -15.35
CA LEU A 93 -6.41 2.31 -14.82
C LEU A 93 -6.48 3.55 -15.72
N VAL A 94 -6.51 3.34 -17.03
CA VAL A 94 -6.58 4.41 -18.04
C VAL A 94 -7.82 4.19 -18.88
N PRO A 95 -8.85 5.04 -18.75
CA PRO A 95 -10.03 4.96 -19.60
C PRO A 95 -9.66 5.22 -21.07
N VAL A 96 -10.25 4.47 -21.98
CA VAL A 96 -10.00 4.62 -23.44
C VAL A 96 -10.32 6.02 -23.94
N SER A 97 -11.28 6.70 -23.33
CA SER A 97 -11.63 8.10 -23.65
C SER A 97 -10.47 9.09 -23.44
N THR A 98 -9.48 8.74 -22.62
CA THR A 98 -8.31 9.61 -22.37
C THR A 98 -7.16 9.35 -23.34
N LEU A 99 -7.21 8.31 -24.15
CA LEU A 99 -6.15 7.94 -25.09
C LEU A 99 -6.21 8.69 -26.43
N GLY A 100 -7.16 9.62 -26.58
CA GLY A 100 -7.36 10.41 -27.80
C GLY A 100 -8.03 9.65 -28.93
N ALA A 101 -8.46 10.38 -29.97
CA ALA A 101 -9.19 9.83 -31.12
C ALA A 101 -8.36 8.82 -31.92
N GLY A 102 -7.02 8.90 -31.86
CA GLY A 102 -6.14 7.95 -32.54
C GLY A 102 -6.13 6.52 -31.95
N ALA A 103 -6.45 6.39 -30.66
CA ALA A 103 -6.50 5.08 -30.03
C ALA A 103 -7.75 4.27 -30.39
N SER A 104 -8.82 4.95 -30.83
CA SER A 104 -10.02 4.30 -31.35
C SER A 104 -9.88 3.80 -32.77
N SER A 105 -8.89 4.32 -33.54
CA SER A 105 -8.64 3.92 -34.93
C SER A 105 -7.60 2.81 -35.08
N ILE A 106 -6.85 2.48 -34.03
CA ILE A 106 -5.94 1.34 -34.04
C ILE A 106 -6.75 0.03 -33.87
N GLY A 107 -7.33 -0.39 -34.97
CA GLY A 107 -8.01 -1.67 -35.10
C GLY A 107 -9.46 -1.66 -34.65
N GLY A 108 -10.35 -1.65 -35.63
CA GLY A 108 -11.75 -1.92 -35.44
C GLY A 108 -11.96 -3.12 -34.52
N SER A 109 -12.88 -2.98 -33.59
CA SER A 109 -13.31 -4.04 -32.70
C SER A 109 -12.40 -4.31 -31.48
N PHE A 110 -12.09 -3.28 -30.68
CA PHE A 110 -11.67 -3.49 -29.29
C PHE A 110 -12.83 -4.03 -28.40
N LYS A 111 -13.56 -4.99 -28.92
CA LYS A 111 -14.49 -5.81 -28.13
C LYS A 111 -13.74 -6.86 -27.30
N SER A 112 -12.42 -7.04 -27.52
CA SER A 112 -11.63 -7.94 -26.71
C SER A 112 -11.42 -7.35 -25.32
N VAL A 113 -12.00 -7.94 -24.34
CA VAL A 113 -11.94 -7.61 -22.90
C VAL A 113 -10.50 -7.50 -22.40
N ASN A 114 -9.55 -8.12 -23.06
CA ASN A 114 -8.14 -8.21 -22.65
C ASN A 114 -7.28 -7.01 -23.06
N VAL A 115 -7.69 -6.20 -24.03
CA VAL A 115 -6.83 -5.14 -24.60
C VAL A 115 -6.71 -3.90 -23.72
N LYS A 116 -7.59 -3.75 -22.74
CA LYS A 116 -7.66 -2.55 -21.85
C LYS A 116 -7.16 -2.83 -20.44
N GLN A 117 -6.52 -3.96 -20.22
CA GLN A 117 -6.01 -4.31 -18.91
C GLN A 117 -4.65 -3.66 -18.65
N PRO A 118 -4.33 -3.29 -17.41
CA PRO A 118 -3.02 -2.86 -17.04
C PRO A 118 -2.01 -4.00 -17.19
N LEU A 119 -0.76 -3.66 -17.44
CA LEU A 119 0.35 -4.61 -17.35
C LEU A 119 0.55 -4.99 -15.88
N TRP A 120 0.59 -6.27 -15.60
CA TRP A 120 0.92 -6.78 -14.27
C TRP A 120 2.39 -7.16 -14.21
N VAL A 121 3.04 -6.73 -13.12
CA VAL A 121 4.46 -7.00 -12.84
C VAL A 121 4.53 -7.53 -11.42
N ILE A 122 5.07 -8.75 -11.26
CA ILE A 122 5.22 -9.39 -9.94
C ILE A 122 6.72 -9.56 -9.70
N ASP A 123 7.20 -8.99 -8.60
CA ASP A 123 8.62 -9.00 -8.19
C ASP A 123 9.57 -8.60 -9.34
N GLY A 124 9.16 -7.58 -10.11
CA GLY A 124 9.91 -7.08 -11.27
C GLY A 124 9.71 -7.84 -12.57
N VAL A 125 9.02 -8.99 -12.56
CA VAL A 125 8.75 -9.81 -13.75
C VAL A 125 7.41 -9.42 -14.37
N PRO A 126 7.37 -8.97 -15.65
CA PRO A 126 6.12 -8.66 -16.32
C PRO A 126 5.36 -9.94 -16.69
N VAL A 127 4.24 -10.21 -16.05
CA VAL A 127 3.37 -11.36 -16.33
C VAL A 127 2.30 -11.08 -17.39
N GLY A 128 2.11 -9.82 -17.75
CA GLY A 128 1.17 -9.40 -18.81
C GLY A 128 -0.25 -9.23 -18.28
N ASN A 129 -1.02 -10.30 -18.24
CA ASN A 129 -2.41 -10.28 -17.79
C ASN A 129 -2.55 -10.33 -16.27
N ALA A 130 -3.74 -10.04 -15.76
CA ALA A 130 -4.04 -10.18 -14.35
C ALA A 130 -3.78 -11.62 -13.89
N PRO A 131 -3.02 -11.80 -12.81
CA PRO A 131 -2.76 -13.13 -12.28
C PRO A 131 -4.03 -13.76 -11.74
N GLY A 132 -4.16 -15.08 -11.89
CA GLY A 132 -5.21 -15.86 -11.24
C GLY A 132 -4.99 -15.95 -9.72
N GLY A 133 -5.97 -16.51 -9.01
CA GLY A 133 -5.81 -16.79 -7.58
C GLY A 133 -5.73 -15.54 -6.70
N VAL A 134 -6.66 -14.60 -6.86
CA VAL A 134 -6.72 -13.33 -6.11
C VAL A 134 -6.48 -13.54 -4.61
N GLN A 135 -7.19 -14.49 -3.98
CA GLN A 135 -7.08 -14.73 -2.54
C GLN A 135 -5.72 -15.30 -2.13
N SER A 136 -5.12 -16.17 -2.96
CA SER A 136 -3.82 -16.76 -2.67
C SER A 136 -2.73 -15.71 -2.77
N LEU A 137 -2.72 -14.96 -3.87
CA LEU A 137 -1.70 -13.94 -4.10
C LEU A 137 -1.86 -12.75 -3.13
N SER A 138 -3.09 -12.32 -2.83
CA SER A 138 -3.33 -11.17 -1.93
C SER A 138 -2.75 -11.36 -0.53
N ARG A 139 -2.60 -12.60 -0.06
CA ARG A 139 -2.01 -12.93 1.25
C ARG A 139 -0.51 -12.69 1.31
N VAL A 140 0.19 -12.81 0.19
CA VAL A 140 1.65 -12.67 0.11
C VAL A 140 2.10 -11.31 -0.41
N ILE A 141 1.17 -10.42 -0.76
CA ILE A 141 1.49 -9.06 -1.22
C ILE A 141 2.00 -8.22 -0.06
N LYS A 142 3.18 -7.63 -0.23
CA LYS A 142 3.83 -6.70 0.70
C LYS A 142 3.71 -5.25 0.26
N ASP A 143 3.76 -4.99 -1.05
CA ASP A 143 3.63 -3.63 -1.59
C ASP A 143 2.96 -3.66 -2.95
N VAL A 144 2.25 -2.59 -3.28
CA VAL A 144 1.60 -2.40 -4.57
C VAL A 144 1.84 -0.98 -5.06
N LYS A 145 2.36 -0.87 -6.28
CA LYS A 145 2.52 0.41 -6.98
C LYS A 145 1.64 0.43 -8.21
N VAL A 146 0.76 1.42 -8.27
CA VAL A 146 -0.12 1.64 -9.42
C VAL A 146 0.44 2.80 -10.24
N LEU A 147 0.93 2.51 -11.44
CA LEU A 147 1.55 3.47 -12.34
C LEU A 147 0.59 3.80 -13.48
N LYS A 148 0.36 5.09 -13.71
CA LYS A 148 -0.50 5.61 -14.77
C LYS A 148 0.30 6.61 -15.62
N HIS A 149 -0.09 6.76 -16.88
CA HIS A 149 0.50 7.75 -17.77
C HIS A 149 2.05 7.75 -17.76
N SER A 150 2.69 8.86 -17.45
CA SER A 150 4.14 9.01 -17.44
C SER A 150 4.86 8.02 -16.49
N GLY A 151 4.23 7.62 -15.40
CA GLY A 151 4.79 6.61 -14.49
C GLY A 151 4.95 5.22 -15.12
N ALA A 152 4.17 4.91 -16.15
CA ALA A 152 4.19 3.62 -16.83
C ALA A 152 5.12 3.58 -18.06
N THR A 153 5.75 4.71 -18.45
CA THR A 153 6.57 4.82 -19.67
C THR A 153 7.78 3.88 -19.70
N LYS A 154 8.32 3.54 -18.53
CA LYS A 154 9.43 2.57 -18.44
C LYS A 154 9.08 1.17 -18.98
N TYR A 155 7.79 0.86 -19.14
CA TYR A 155 7.29 -0.40 -19.71
C TYR A 155 6.92 -0.29 -21.18
N GLY A 156 7.19 0.87 -21.82
CA GLY A 156 6.92 1.13 -23.23
C GLY A 156 5.44 0.96 -23.58
N THR A 157 5.16 0.42 -24.77
CA THR A 157 3.78 0.20 -25.25
C THR A 157 2.97 -0.75 -24.39
N ARG A 158 3.61 -1.69 -23.67
CA ARG A 158 2.94 -2.60 -22.74
C ARG A 158 2.34 -1.89 -21.54
N GLY A 159 2.91 -0.74 -21.14
CA GLY A 159 2.41 0.10 -20.06
C GLY A 159 1.33 1.12 -20.47
N ALA A 160 0.89 1.13 -21.73
CA ALA A 160 -0.05 2.15 -22.24
C ALA A 160 -1.37 2.24 -21.44
N PHE A 161 -1.86 1.13 -20.93
CA PHE A 161 -3.08 1.05 -20.11
C PHE A 161 -2.80 1.14 -18.60
N GLY A 162 -1.57 1.51 -18.21
CA GLY A 162 -1.10 1.54 -16.84
C GLY A 162 -0.43 0.23 -16.43
N VAL A 163 0.20 0.26 -15.26
CA VAL A 163 0.95 -0.88 -14.71
C VAL A 163 0.58 -1.06 -13.25
N ILE A 164 0.43 -2.31 -12.83
CA ILE A 164 0.30 -2.71 -11.43
C ILE A 164 1.54 -3.53 -11.08
N GLU A 165 2.43 -2.92 -10.31
CA GLU A 165 3.60 -3.61 -9.75
C GLU A 165 3.23 -4.18 -8.38
N ILE A 166 3.44 -5.45 -8.20
CA ILE A 166 3.23 -6.18 -6.94
C ILE A 166 4.59 -6.67 -6.45
N ILE A 167 4.86 -6.43 -5.18
CA ILE A 167 6.00 -7.00 -4.47
C ILE A 167 5.44 -7.99 -3.45
N THR A 168 5.94 -9.23 -3.52
CA THR A 168 5.51 -10.29 -2.60
C THR A 168 6.48 -10.46 -1.44
N THR A 169 6.04 -11.14 -0.41
CA THR A 169 6.93 -11.65 0.65
C THR A 169 7.59 -12.92 0.14
N PRO A 170 8.89 -13.11 0.35
CA PRO A 170 9.57 -14.36 0.03
C PRO A 170 9.02 -15.54 0.83
#